data_05d571de8832209601ba1554b554d0e3
#
_entry.id   05d571de8832209601ba1554b554d0e3
#
_cell.length_a   1.000
_cell.length_b   1.000
_cell.length_c   1.000
_cell.angle_alpha   90.00
_cell.angle_beta   90.00
_cell.angle_gamma   90.00
#
_symmetry.space_group_name_H-M   'P 1'
#
loop_
_entity.id
_entity.type
_entity.pdbx_description
1 polymer ?
#
loop_
_entity_poly.entity_id
_entity_poly.type
_entity_poly.pdbx_seq_one_letter_code
_entity_poly.pdbx_strand_id
1 'polypeptide(L)'
;DGSLVLAGDVPQGGHMQLMHASVDALVDAAESAASAAKAGAASSGDTLALLVSCIGRKLVMGARVDEEVEAVGQVMGNGTTVTGFYSNGEISPHHGSFDCKLHNQTMTITLVSEVAA
;
A
#
# COMPACT_ATOMS: atom_id res chain seq x y z
N ASP A 1 3.69 -1.16 -33.35
CA ASP A 1 2.55 -0.37 -33.79
C ASP A 1 2.43 0.97 -33.03
N GLY A 2 3.24 1.18 -31.99
CA GLY A 2 3.26 2.39 -31.16
C GLY A 2 2.19 2.43 -30.07
N SER A 3 1.47 1.33 -29.84
CA SER A 3 0.49 1.24 -28.75
C SER A 3 1.16 1.10 -27.39
N LEU A 4 0.47 1.56 -26.33
CA LEU A 4 0.83 1.33 -24.94
C LEU A 4 -0.10 0.28 -24.35
N VAL A 5 0.47 -0.74 -23.72
CA VAL A 5 -0.29 -1.72 -22.94
C VAL A 5 -0.26 -1.28 -21.47
N LEU A 6 -1.44 -1.07 -20.89
CA LEU A 6 -1.60 -0.59 -19.52
C LEU A 6 -2.11 -1.72 -18.62
N ALA A 7 -1.76 -1.65 -17.35
CA ALA A 7 -2.20 -2.62 -16.34
C ALA A 7 -3.61 -2.33 -15.77
N GLY A 8 -4.34 -1.39 -16.36
CA GLY A 8 -5.71 -1.03 -15.98
C GLY A 8 -6.50 -0.52 -17.17
N ASP A 9 -7.82 -0.46 -17.00
CA ASP A 9 -8.72 0.04 -18.03
C ASP A 9 -8.64 1.57 -18.14
N VAL A 10 -8.63 2.04 -19.39
CA VAL A 10 -8.72 3.46 -19.70
C VAL A 10 -10.01 3.71 -20.46
N PRO A 11 -10.94 4.52 -19.92
CA PRO A 11 -12.16 4.87 -20.63
C PRO A 11 -11.85 5.58 -21.95
N GLN A 12 -12.51 5.16 -23.02
CA GLN A 12 -12.37 5.83 -24.32
C GLN A 12 -12.83 7.29 -24.21
N GLY A 13 -11.99 8.21 -24.69
CA GLY A 13 -12.25 9.65 -24.59
C GLY A 13 -11.95 10.24 -23.20
N GLY A 14 -11.45 9.44 -22.29
CA GLY A 14 -11.03 9.90 -20.95
C GLY A 14 -9.72 10.69 -20.99
N HIS A 15 -9.41 11.33 -19.85
CA HIS A 15 -8.14 12.00 -19.65
C HIS A 15 -7.20 11.10 -18.85
N MET A 16 -5.93 11.11 -19.24
CA MET A 16 -4.85 10.43 -18.54
C MET A 16 -3.78 11.44 -18.13
N GLN A 17 -3.17 11.17 -16.97
CA GLN A 17 -2.01 11.91 -16.48
C GLN A 17 -0.85 10.95 -16.30
N LEU A 18 0.29 11.26 -16.93
CA LEU A 18 1.52 10.51 -16.68
C LEU A 18 2.02 10.83 -15.28
N MET A 19 2.23 9.79 -14.48
CA MET A 19 2.71 9.90 -13.11
C MET A 19 4.13 9.33 -13.00
N HIS A 20 4.90 9.86 -12.06
CA HIS A 20 6.23 9.37 -11.73
C HIS A 20 6.37 9.30 -10.21
N ALA A 21 7.02 8.25 -9.72
CA ALA A 21 7.40 8.14 -8.32
C ALA A 21 8.90 7.83 -8.20
N SER A 22 9.58 8.51 -7.30
CA SER A 22 10.92 8.12 -6.85
C SER A 22 10.81 7.00 -5.81
N VAL A 23 11.93 6.31 -5.53
CA VAL A 23 11.98 5.30 -4.46
C VAL A 23 11.61 5.93 -3.12
N ASP A 24 12.14 7.12 -2.81
CA ASP A 24 11.84 7.82 -1.56
C ASP A 24 10.34 8.13 -1.44
N ALA A 25 9.69 8.60 -2.50
CA ALA A 25 8.25 8.84 -2.50
C ALA A 25 7.43 7.55 -2.29
N LEU A 26 7.93 6.39 -2.72
CA LEU A 26 7.29 5.11 -2.44
C LEU A 26 7.42 4.74 -0.96
N VAL A 27 8.59 4.94 -0.35
CA VAL A 27 8.80 4.71 1.10
C VAL A 27 7.91 5.64 1.92
N ASP A 28 7.88 6.94 1.62
CA ASP A 28 7.02 7.93 2.28
C ASP A 28 5.52 7.56 2.18
N ALA A 29 5.12 7.03 1.02
CA ALA A 29 3.74 6.56 0.81
C ALA A 29 3.41 5.33 1.67
N ALA A 30 4.35 4.41 1.88
CA ALA A 30 4.18 3.27 2.78
C ALA A 30 4.04 3.71 4.25
N GLU A 31 4.87 4.65 4.69
CA GLU A 31 4.79 5.27 6.01
C GLU A 31 3.44 5.97 6.22
N SER A 32 2.99 6.74 5.21
CA SER A 32 1.70 7.43 5.26
C SER A 32 0.52 6.45 5.35
N ALA A 33 0.57 5.35 4.59
CA ALA A 33 -0.45 4.30 4.65
C ALA A 33 -0.48 3.63 6.03
N ALA A 34 0.69 3.35 6.62
CA ALA A 34 0.80 2.80 7.96
C ALA A 34 0.22 3.74 9.02
N SER A 35 0.53 5.03 8.91
CA SER A 35 0.00 6.06 9.81
C SER A 35 -1.51 6.17 9.73
N ALA A 36 -2.07 6.14 8.52
CA ALA A 36 -3.51 6.17 8.29
C ALA A 36 -4.21 4.92 8.85
N ALA A 37 -3.65 3.72 8.63
CA ALA A 37 -4.17 2.49 9.18
C ALA A 37 -4.17 2.49 10.71
N LYS A 38 -3.05 2.91 11.31
CA LYS A 38 -2.90 3.00 12.78
C LYS A 38 -3.87 4.00 13.41
N ALA A 39 -4.10 5.14 12.76
CA ALA A 39 -5.05 6.15 13.25
C ALA A 39 -6.50 5.66 13.26
N GLY A 40 -6.86 4.73 12.36
CA GLY A 40 -8.18 4.11 12.29
C GLY A 40 -8.36 2.91 13.22
N ALA A 41 -7.30 2.42 13.84
CA ALA A 41 -7.35 1.24 14.69
C ALA A 41 -7.68 1.59 16.14
N ALA A 42 -8.74 0.97 16.66
CA ALA A 42 -9.04 0.97 18.10
C ALA A 42 -8.46 -0.31 18.70
N SER A 43 -7.16 -0.35 19.01
CA SER A 43 -6.54 -1.56 19.53
C SER A 43 -5.99 -1.37 20.94
N SER A 44 -6.22 -2.37 21.77
CA SER A 44 -5.61 -2.49 23.11
C SER A 44 -4.88 -3.83 23.29
N GLY A 45 -4.79 -4.66 22.28
CA GLY A 45 -4.17 -5.99 22.30
C GLY A 45 -3.18 -6.20 21.16
N ASP A 46 -2.72 -7.44 21.01
CA ASP A 46 -1.82 -7.83 19.94
C ASP A 46 -2.41 -7.51 18.57
N THR A 47 -1.58 -6.97 17.71
CA THR A 47 -2.01 -6.49 16.39
C THR A 47 -1.18 -7.16 15.30
N LEU A 48 -1.87 -7.60 14.25
CA LEU A 48 -1.28 -8.07 13.00
C LEU A 48 -1.48 -7.00 11.92
N ALA A 49 -0.39 -6.56 11.30
CA ALA A 49 -0.40 -5.72 10.11
C ALA A 49 -0.14 -6.59 8.87
N LEU A 50 -1.16 -6.74 8.02
CA LEU A 50 -1.04 -7.42 6.73
C LEU A 50 -0.79 -6.40 5.63
N LEU A 51 0.39 -6.47 5.03
CA LEU A 51 0.83 -5.60 3.93
C LEU A 51 0.62 -6.32 2.60
N VAL A 52 -0.09 -5.69 1.68
CA VAL A 52 -0.15 -6.14 0.28
C VAL A 52 0.41 -5.02 -0.58
N SER A 53 1.59 -5.26 -1.15
CA SER A 53 2.32 -4.29 -1.97
C SER A 53 2.33 -4.72 -3.44
N CYS A 54 2.16 -3.78 -4.35
CA CYS A 54 2.21 -4.07 -5.77
C CYS A 54 3.62 -4.49 -6.22
N ILE A 55 3.71 -5.50 -7.06
CA ILE A 55 4.98 -5.93 -7.66
C ILE A 55 5.66 -4.79 -8.44
N GLY A 56 4.86 -3.85 -8.98
CA GLY A 56 5.38 -2.65 -9.64
C GLY A 56 6.24 -1.79 -8.72
N ARG A 57 5.88 -1.68 -7.44
CA ARG A 57 6.71 -1.00 -6.42
C ARG A 57 8.04 -1.71 -6.24
N LYS A 58 8.00 -3.03 -6.08
CA LYS A 58 9.20 -3.86 -5.95
C LYS A 58 10.15 -3.69 -7.14
N LEU A 59 9.62 -3.62 -8.36
CA LEU A 59 10.43 -3.41 -9.57
C LEU A 59 11.09 -2.02 -9.60
N VAL A 60 10.37 -0.98 -9.17
CA VAL A 60 10.90 0.39 -9.11
C VAL A 60 11.94 0.52 -8.00
N MET A 61 11.68 -0.05 -6.83
CA MET A 61 12.57 0.06 -5.66
C MET A 61 13.84 -0.79 -5.78
N GLY A 62 13.76 -1.92 -6.50
CA GLY A 62 14.91 -2.78 -6.73
C GLY A 62 15.56 -3.26 -5.43
N ALA A 63 16.83 -2.92 -5.21
CA ALA A 63 17.57 -3.32 -4.01
C ALA A 63 17.14 -2.60 -2.72
N ARG A 64 16.31 -1.57 -2.82
CA ARG A 64 15.80 -0.79 -1.68
C ARG A 64 14.40 -1.24 -1.22
N VAL A 65 13.95 -2.40 -1.66
CA VAL A 65 12.60 -2.92 -1.38
C VAL A 65 12.32 -3.11 0.11
N ASP A 66 13.35 -3.35 0.91
CA ASP A 66 13.21 -3.56 2.35
C ASP A 66 12.80 -2.27 3.09
N GLU A 67 13.16 -1.11 2.54
CA GLU A 67 12.89 0.19 3.16
C GLU A 67 11.40 0.48 3.35
N GLU A 68 10.53 0.01 2.44
CA GLU A 68 9.09 0.20 2.62
C GLU A 68 8.51 -0.61 3.79
N VAL A 69 9.04 -1.81 4.03
CA VAL A 69 8.62 -2.67 5.16
C VAL A 69 9.17 -2.12 6.48
N GLU A 70 10.40 -1.62 6.46
CA GLU A 70 11.02 -0.98 7.62
C GLU A 70 10.26 0.28 8.03
N ALA A 71 9.88 1.14 7.07
CA ALA A 71 9.09 2.35 7.33
C ALA A 71 7.73 2.01 7.97
N VAL A 72 7.03 1.00 7.46
CA VAL A 72 5.79 0.50 8.08
C VAL A 72 6.04 -0.03 9.49
N GLY A 73 7.09 -0.83 9.68
CA GLY A 73 7.46 -1.38 10.99
C GLY A 73 7.74 -0.30 12.03
N GLN A 74 8.43 0.78 11.63
CA GLN A 74 8.71 1.92 12.52
C GLN A 74 7.43 2.62 12.98
N VAL A 75 6.47 2.82 12.08
CA VAL A 75 5.17 3.43 12.42
C VAL A 75 4.36 2.52 13.32
N MET A 76 4.32 1.22 13.03
CA MET A 76 3.51 0.26 13.79
C MET A 76 4.05 0.06 15.21
N GLY A 77 5.35 -0.02 15.36
CA GLY A 77 6.03 -0.21 16.65
C GLY A 77 6.04 -1.66 17.13
N ASN A 78 6.58 -1.89 18.33
CA ASN A 78 6.94 -3.22 18.85
C ASN A 78 5.76 -4.14 19.21
N GLY A 79 4.53 -3.62 19.28
CA GLY A 79 3.34 -4.40 19.61
C GLY A 79 2.61 -4.96 18.38
N THR A 80 3.18 -4.81 17.19
CA THR A 80 2.54 -5.22 15.95
C THR A 80 3.40 -6.25 15.21
N THR A 81 2.80 -7.38 14.88
CA THR A 81 3.41 -8.34 13.96
C THR A 81 3.15 -7.87 12.52
N VAL A 82 4.22 -7.66 11.76
CA VAL A 82 4.14 -7.23 10.35
C VAL A 82 4.39 -8.43 9.45
N THR A 83 3.49 -8.67 8.50
CA THR A 83 3.62 -9.70 7.47
C THR A 83 2.97 -9.23 6.17
N GLY A 84 3.22 -9.91 5.07
CA GLY A 84 2.60 -9.54 3.80
C GLY A 84 3.20 -10.24 2.60
N PHE A 85 2.79 -9.76 1.42
CA PHE A 85 3.26 -10.29 0.14
C PHE A 85 3.14 -9.25 -0.96
N TYR A 86 3.78 -9.53 -2.10
CA TYR A 86 3.64 -8.75 -3.33
C TYR A 86 2.54 -9.33 -4.23
N SER A 87 1.70 -8.44 -4.78
CA SER A 87 0.59 -8.79 -5.69
C SER A 87 0.73 -8.08 -7.03
N ASN A 88 -0.03 -8.51 -8.02
CA ASN A 88 -0.07 -7.86 -9.34
C ASN A 88 -1.05 -6.67 -9.41
N GLY A 89 -1.71 -6.35 -8.33
CA GLY A 89 -2.65 -5.25 -8.16
C GLY A 89 -3.43 -5.42 -6.87
N GLU A 90 -3.90 -4.32 -6.32
CA GLU A 90 -4.62 -4.27 -5.06
C GLU A 90 -6.03 -3.74 -5.28
N ILE A 91 -7.01 -4.31 -4.57
CA ILE A 91 -8.37 -3.77 -4.50
C ILE A 91 -8.59 -3.24 -3.10
N SER A 92 -8.74 -1.93 -2.98
CA SER A 92 -8.93 -1.29 -1.69
C SER A 92 -9.70 0.02 -1.83
N PRO A 93 -10.31 0.52 -0.76
CA PRO A 93 -10.85 1.88 -0.76
C PRO A 93 -9.72 2.91 -0.71
N HIS A 94 -9.93 4.05 -1.36
CA HIS A 94 -9.11 5.23 -1.11
C HIS A 94 -9.40 5.80 0.28
N HIS A 95 -8.42 6.47 0.88
CA HIS A 95 -8.60 7.17 2.15
C HIS A 95 -9.83 8.09 2.10
N GLY A 96 -10.76 7.89 3.03
CA GLY A 96 -12.02 8.64 3.11
C GLY A 96 -13.15 8.17 2.17
N SER A 97 -12.96 7.06 1.45
CA SER A 97 -13.99 6.43 0.62
C SER A 97 -14.25 5.00 1.07
N PHE A 98 -15.47 4.51 0.87
CA PHE A 98 -15.83 3.09 1.05
C PHE A 98 -15.82 2.31 -0.27
N ASP A 99 -15.64 3.00 -1.41
CA ASP A 99 -15.62 2.36 -2.72
C ASP A 99 -14.26 1.72 -2.98
N CYS A 100 -14.25 0.41 -3.13
CA CYS A 100 -13.05 -0.32 -3.51
C CYS A 100 -12.80 -0.18 -5.02
N LYS A 101 -11.57 0.14 -5.37
CA LYS A 101 -11.10 0.23 -6.77
C LYS A 101 -9.82 -0.56 -6.93
N LEU A 102 -9.54 -0.97 -8.16
CA LEU A 102 -8.27 -1.55 -8.53
C LEU A 102 -7.19 -0.48 -8.52
N HIS A 103 -6.12 -0.74 -7.82
CA HIS A 103 -4.92 0.09 -7.76
C HIS A 103 -3.72 -0.66 -8.31
N ASN A 104 -2.77 0.10 -8.85
CA ASN A 104 -1.45 -0.37 -9.25
C ASN A 104 -0.40 0.55 -8.62
N GLN A 105 0.77 -0.01 -8.32
CA GLN A 105 1.88 0.68 -7.63
C GLN A 105 1.50 1.25 -6.25
N THR A 106 0.56 0.61 -5.59
CA THR A 106 0.13 0.98 -4.24
C THR A 106 0.60 -0.03 -3.20
N MET A 107 0.46 0.34 -1.94
CA MET A 107 0.51 -0.58 -0.80
C MET A 107 -0.76 -0.41 -0.01
N THR A 108 -1.39 -1.54 0.34
CA THR A 108 -2.52 -1.57 1.26
C THR A 108 -2.08 -2.20 2.58
N ILE A 109 -2.60 -1.68 3.68
CA ILE A 109 -2.30 -2.17 5.02
C ILE A 109 -3.62 -2.45 5.73
N THR A 110 -3.79 -3.71 6.13
CA THR A 110 -4.94 -4.15 6.92
C THR A 110 -4.47 -4.50 8.33
N LEU A 111 -5.10 -3.90 9.33
CA LEU A 111 -4.82 -4.21 10.73
C LEU A 111 -5.90 -5.14 11.28
N VAL A 112 -5.46 -6.19 11.93
CA VAL A 112 -6.30 -7.12 12.68
C VAL A 112 -5.80 -7.11 14.12
N SER A 113 -6.67 -6.75 15.06
CA SER A 113 -6.30 -6.60 16.47
C SER A 113 -7.22 -7.43 17.35
N GLU A 114 -6.69 -7.91 18.46
CA GLU A 114 -7.50 -8.48 19.51
C GLU A 114 -8.31 -7.37 20.20
N VAL A 115 -9.57 -7.67 20.51
CA VAL A 115 -10.39 -6.83 21.36
C VAL A 115 -10.13 -7.25 22.80
N ALA A 116 -9.73 -6.31 23.65
CA ALA A 116 -9.60 -6.60 25.07
C ALA A 116 -10.95 -7.09 25.63
N ALA A 117 -10.91 -8.21 26.34
CA ALA A 117 -12.07 -8.79 26.99
C ALA A 117 -12.56 -7.92 28.17
#